data_30fc71632eb55edb1912de417d898eca
#
_entry.id   30fc71632eb55edb1912de417d898eca
#
_cell.length_a   1.000
_cell.length_b   1.000
_cell.length_c   1.000
_cell.angle_alpha   90.00
_cell.angle_beta   90.00
_cell.angle_gamma   90.00
#
_symmetry.space_group_name_H-M   'P 1'
#
loop_
_entity.id
_entity.type
_entity.pdbx_description
1 polymer ?
#
loop_
_entity_poly.entity_id
_entity_poly.type
_entity_poly.pdbx_seq_one_letter_code
_entity_poly.pdbx_strand_id
1 'polypeptide(L)'
;VRRSWWAARLGLIVALLAGTWCAAEERSTPIQLDNSETLFAVLTALNACGYDQDLTISDATRSNVRAEVDRVLRESEEAEQARTAVCDFYQAHTAERNTNRSLSPYISLALYMDGPPHFLPRTKKEEDLPPDAAAISSFGTVLEKFYEKANLHGIWERHRRDYQAAENRYHEPLAKMVFDTEIYLKRPSSEYLGRRFTIFLDFMGSPNETDARNYGAEYYVIVFPAPNTNSGATPAGALKMDQIRHTFLHYELDPLADKHFSAIRRLEPLLQAVQRAPLEGSFKTDISLLVTECLVRAIEIRTTGSKQPAEEALRAQAVDDAMKQGYILTKYFYDAVVAFEKDPVGIDAAYVGLLEGIDPKKEEAKASQISFASKTSPELVQLSRPEERRTLLSAERRLAAGDAKGAQELAQQAIDKKIGDQGRALFILAEVAVANKNRDGAEDNFQKAIQASRDPNVVGWSHVYLGRILDMKEERDAALQQYQAALSAGGNLPEIKAAAERGLAQAYEPPAKPQ
;
A
#
# COMPACT_ATOMS: atom_id res chain seq x y z
N VAL A 1 -84.49 -35.23 -14.92
CA VAL A 1 -83.95 -36.30 -14.02
C VAL A 1 -82.52 -36.58 -14.38
N ARG A 2 -81.70 -36.58 -13.36
CA ARG A 2 -80.24 -36.96 -13.26
C ARG A 2 -79.22 -35.86 -13.53
N ARG A 3 -78.72 -35.51 -12.41
CA ARG A 3 -77.42 -34.87 -12.05
C ARG A 3 -76.26 -35.68 -12.53
N SER A 4 -75.15 -35.01 -12.93
CA SER A 4 -73.79 -35.48 -12.71
C SER A 4 -72.90 -34.31 -12.47
N TRP A 5 -72.17 -34.42 -11.37
CA TRP A 5 -71.23 -33.52 -10.81
C TRP A 5 -69.87 -33.59 -11.56
N TRP A 6 -69.29 -32.45 -11.90
CA TRP A 6 -67.87 -32.36 -12.15
C TRP A 6 -67.28 -31.27 -11.24
N ALA A 7 -66.54 -31.71 -10.27
CA ALA A 7 -65.74 -30.86 -9.38
C ALA A 7 -64.49 -30.41 -10.11
N ALA A 8 -64.35 -29.13 -10.36
CA ALA A 8 -63.15 -28.52 -10.84
C ALA A 8 -62.20 -28.31 -9.63
N ARG A 9 -61.10 -29.05 -9.59
CA ARG A 9 -59.96 -28.76 -8.69
C ARG A 9 -59.13 -27.63 -9.29
N LEU A 10 -59.21 -26.43 -8.71
CA LEU A 10 -58.24 -25.38 -8.90
C LEU A 10 -56.95 -25.77 -8.17
N GLY A 11 -55.94 -26.18 -8.92
CA GLY A 11 -54.57 -26.29 -8.43
C GLY A 11 -53.93 -24.91 -8.35
N LEU A 12 -53.68 -24.44 -7.14
CA LEU A 12 -52.88 -23.25 -6.89
C LEU A 12 -51.42 -23.61 -7.18
N ILE A 13 -50.89 -23.14 -8.32
CA ILE A 13 -49.47 -23.17 -8.60
C ILE A 13 -48.85 -21.93 -7.89
N VAL A 14 -48.32 -22.17 -6.70
CA VAL A 14 -47.42 -21.21 -6.05
C VAL A 14 -46.07 -21.30 -6.77
N ALA A 15 -45.86 -20.40 -7.72
CA ALA A 15 -44.54 -20.18 -8.29
C ALA A 15 -43.67 -19.57 -7.20
N LEU A 16 -42.84 -20.40 -6.57
CA LEU A 16 -41.69 -19.96 -5.79
C LEU A 16 -40.71 -19.29 -6.77
N LEU A 17 -40.79 -17.98 -6.88
CA LEU A 17 -39.71 -17.15 -7.39
C LEU A 17 -38.59 -17.23 -6.37
N ALA A 18 -37.74 -18.25 -6.47
CA ALA A 18 -36.41 -18.23 -5.91
C ALA A 18 -35.65 -17.11 -6.63
N GLY A 19 -35.71 -15.91 -6.07
CA GLY A 19 -34.81 -14.85 -6.46
C GLY A 19 -33.40 -15.38 -6.20
N THR A 20 -32.71 -15.77 -7.25
CA THR A 20 -31.27 -15.87 -7.22
C THR A 20 -30.74 -14.47 -6.95
N TRP A 21 -30.46 -14.18 -5.69
CA TRP A 21 -29.55 -13.13 -5.36
C TRP A 21 -28.23 -13.54 -6.02
N CYS A 22 -27.93 -12.96 -7.17
CA CYS A 22 -26.57 -12.83 -7.61
C CYS A 22 -25.89 -12.06 -6.48
N ALA A 23 -25.17 -12.76 -5.61
CA ALA A 23 -24.14 -12.15 -4.81
C ALA A 23 -23.22 -11.50 -5.84
N ALA A 24 -23.30 -10.18 -5.98
CA ALA A 24 -22.27 -9.45 -6.66
C ALA A 24 -20.98 -9.87 -5.96
N GLU A 25 -20.10 -10.53 -6.70
CA GLU A 25 -18.76 -10.84 -6.25
C GLU A 25 -18.21 -9.49 -5.80
N GLU A 26 -18.03 -9.30 -4.48
CA GLU A 26 -17.26 -8.17 -3.98
C GLU A 26 -15.85 -8.38 -4.56
N ARG A 27 -15.63 -7.78 -5.71
CA ARG A 27 -14.29 -7.62 -6.22
C ARG A 27 -13.56 -6.87 -5.12
N SER A 28 -12.61 -7.52 -4.47
CA SER A 28 -11.71 -6.83 -3.55
C SER A 28 -11.20 -5.63 -4.33
N THR A 29 -11.53 -4.44 -3.88
CA THR A 29 -11.03 -3.24 -4.54
C THR A 29 -9.53 -3.19 -4.26
N PRO A 30 -8.67 -2.84 -5.23
CA PRO A 30 -7.23 -2.72 -5.01
C PRO A 30 -6.89 -1.64 -3.98
N ILE A 31 -7.90 -0.92 -3.54
CA ILE A 31 -7.81 0.19 -2.58
C ILE A 31 -8.69 -0.14 -1.39
N GLN A 32 -8.08 -0.18 -0.22
CA GLN A 32 -8.74 -0.53 1.03
C GLN A 32 -8.60 0.62 2.02
N LEU A 33 -9.68 0.89 2.75
CA LEU A 33 -9.68 1.73 3.93
C LEU A 33 -9.94 0.81 5.13
N ASP A 34 -9.04 0.82 6.10
CA ASP A 34 -9.05 -0.14 7.20
C ASP A 34 -8.50 0.48 8.49
N ASN A 35 -8.60 -0.23 9.59
CA ASN A 35 -7.93 0.04 10.84
C ASN A 35 -7.13 -1.19 11.29
N SER A 36 -6.14 -0.99 12.14
CA SER A 36 -5.24 -2.05 12.57
C SER A 36 -5.00 -2.02 14.06
N GLU A 37 -5.38 -3.10 14.75
CA GLU A 37 -5.07 -3.26 16.16
C GLU A 37 -3.56 -3.29 16.43
N THR A 38 -2.76 -3.77 15.46
CA THR A 38 -1.30 -3.74 15.56
C THR A 38 -0.77 -2.30 15.55
N LEU A 39 -1.24 -1.46 14.62
CA LEU A 39 -0.91 -0.03 14.60
C LEU A 39 -1.37 0.67 15.86
N PHE A 40 -2.61 0.45 16.29
CA PHE A 40 -3.14 0.98 17.54
C PHE A 40 -2.26 0.61 18.73
N ALA A 41 -1.86 -0.67 18.86
CA ALA A 41 -1.03 -1.12 19.99
C ALA A 41 0.35 -0.45 19.99
N VAL A 42 1.00 -0.40 18.83
CA VAL A 42 2.30 0.26 18.66
C VAL A 42 2.21 1.75 19.00
N LEU A 43 1.28 2.47 18.39
CA LEU A 43 1.15 3.91 18.58
C LEU A 43 0.68 4.26 20.00
N THR A 44 -0.18 3.45 20.62
CA THR A 44 -0.59 3.61 22.00
C THR A 44 0.60 3.44 22.95
N ALA A 45 1.47 2.47 22.71
CA ALA A 45 2.69 2.27 23.49
C ALA A 45 3.62 3.49 23.42
N LEU A 46 3.80 4.08 22.24
CA LEU A 46 4.59 5.31 22.08
C LEU A 46 3.94 6.53 22.74
N ASN A 47 2.61 6.63 22.70
CA ASN A 47 1.88 7.66 23.45
C ASN A 47 2.08 7.53 24.96
N ALA A 48 2.11 6.31 25.50
CA ALA A 48 2.41 6.04 26.91
C ALA A 48 3.86 6.39 27.28
N CYS A 49 4.75 6.55 26.28
CA CYS A 49 6.15 6.97 26.44
C CYS A 49 6.37 8.47 26.14
N GLY A 50 5.32 9.25 26.04
CA GLY A 50 5.40 10.71 25.91
C GLY A 50 5.34 11.23 24.49
N TYR A 51 4.93 10.43 23.49
CA TYR A 51 4.58 10.98 22.19
C TYR A 51 3.26 11.76 22.31
N ASP A 52 3.32 13.08 22.25
CA ASP A 52 2.19 14.00 22.45
C ASP A 52 2.07 15.08 21.36
N GLN A 53 2.77 14.91 20.23
CA GLN A 53 2.70 15.84 19.11
C GLN A 53 1.25 16.10 18.70
N ASP A 54 0.90 17.39 18.62
CA ASP A 54 -0.44 17.87 18.24
C ASP A 54 -1.60 17.32 19.09
N LEU A 55 -1.33 16.89 20.33
CA LEU A 55 -2.33 16.28 21.20
C LEU A 55 -3.56 17.19 21.43
N THR A 56 -3.35 18.51 21.52
CA THR A 56 -4.42 19.49 21.77
C THR A 56 -5.39 19.66 20.61
N ILE A 57 -4.98 19.29 19.41
CA ILE A 57 -5.79 19.35 18.20
C ILE A 57 -6.10 17.96 17.64
N SER A 58 -5.74 16.90 18.36
CA SER A 58 -6.10 15.52 18.04
C SER A 58 -7.55 15.22 18.39
N ASP A 59 -8.11 14.18 17.77
CA ASP A 59 -9.45 13.67 18.14
C ASP A 59 -9.51 13.28 19.62
N ALA A 60 -10.68 13.42 20.23
CA ALA A 60 -10.90 13.10 21.64
C ALA A 60 -10.59 11.63 21.95
N THR A 61 -10.75 10.73 20.98
CA THR A 61 -10.42 9.30 21.11
C THR A 61 -8.97 9.11 21.56
N ARG A 62 -8.02 9.89 21.03
CA ARG A 62 -6.61 9.82 21.46
C ARG A 62 -6.44 10.11 22.95
N SER A 63 -7.06 11.18 23.45
CA SER A 63 -7.00 11.55 24.86
C SER A 63 -7.70 10.54 25.76
N ASN A 64 -8.82 9.97 25.30
CA ASN A 64 -9.56 8.95 26.04
C ASN A 64 -8.75 7.67 26.19
N VAL A 65 -8.15 7.17 25.09
CA VAL A 65 -7.26 6.00 25.11
C VAL A 65 -6.08 6.22 26.07
N ARG A 66 -5.42 7.39 25.99
CA ARG A 66 -4.32 7.74 26.91
C ARG A 66 -4.76 7.71 28.38
N ALA A 67 -5.92 8.30 28.69
CA ALA A 67 -6.46 8.31 30.05
C ALA A 67 -6.79 6.91 30.57
N GLU A 68 -7.28 6.01 29.70
CA GLU A 68 -7.53 4.62 30.06
C GLU A 68 -6.23 3.86 30.33
N VAL A 69 -5.22 4.02 29.48
CA VAL A 69 -3.89 3.44 29.70
C VAL A 69 -3.29 3.95 31.01
N ASP A 70 -3.31 5.27 31.26
CA ASP A 70 -2.79 5.87 32.48
C ASP A 70 -3.50 5.35 33.74
N ARG A 71 -4.79 5.02 33.64
CA ARG A 71 -5.53 4.40 34.75
C ARG A 71 -5.01 3.00 35.04
N VAL A 72 -4.84 2.15 33.99
CA VAL A 72 -4.32 0.79 34.17
C VAL A 72 -2.91 0.82 34.76
N LEU A 73 -2.06 1.75 34.31
CA LEU A 73 -0.69 1.91 34.80
C LEU A 73 -0.64 2.27 36.28
N ARG A 74 -1.57 3.10 36.75
CA ARG A 74 -1.67 3.43 38.19
C ARG A 74 -2.17 2.27 39.04
N GLU A 75 -2.96 1.36 38.48
CA GLU A 75 -3.58 0.23 39.18
C GLU A 75 -2.73 -1.06 39.12
N SER A 76 -1.73 -1.14 38.22
CA SER A 76 -0.93 -2.34 38.01
C SER A 76 0.57 -2.02 37.92
N GLU A 77 1.33 -2.51 38.88
CA GLU A 77 2.80 -2.42 38.88
C GLU A 77 3.41 -3.18 37.71
N GLU A 78 2.83 -4.33 37.32
CA GLU A 78 3.29 -5.10 36.16
C GLU A 78 3.11 -4.32 34.83
N ALA A 79 2.01 -3.59 34.70
CA ALA A 79 1.75 -2.75 33.53
C ALA A 79 2.74 -1.57 33.46
N GLU A 80 3.05 -0.97 34.61
CA GLU A 80 4.04 0.12 34.69
C GLU A 80 5.47 -0.36 34.40
N GLN A 81 5.85 -1.55 34.86
CA GLN A 81 7.13 -2.17 34.50
C GLN A 81 7.21 -2.48 33.01
N ALA A 82 6.13 -2.99 32.41
CA ALA A 82 6.06 -3.25 30.96
C ALA A 82 6.15 -1.92 30.17
N ARG A 83 5.45 -0.86 30.59
CA ARG A 83 5.58 0.49 30.00
C ARG A 83 7.03 0.98 30.06
N THR A 84 7.68 0.83 31.22
CA THR A 84 9.07 1.26 31.40
C THR A 84 9.97 0.58 30.37
N ALA A 85 9.85 -0.73 30.15
CA ALA A 85 10.62 -1.47 29.16
C ALA A 85 10.39 -0.96 27.73
N VAL A 86 9.14 -0.63 27.36
CA VAL A 86 8.81 -0.03 26.05
C VAL A 86 9.45 1.36 25.92
N CYS A 87 9.37 2.17 26.98
CA CYS A 87 9.91 3.54 26.96
C CYS A 87 11.43 3.56 26.90
N ASP A 88 12.11 2.65 27.60
CA ASP A 88 13.55 2.49 27.53
C ASP A 88 13.99 2.08 26.12
N PHE A 89 13.25 1.15 25.50
CA PHE A 89 13.47 0.77 24.11
C PHE A 89 13.29 1.97 23.16
N TYR A 90 12.18 2.67 23.29
CA TYR A 90 11.88 3.86 22.48
C TYR A 90 12.95 4.94 22.66
N GLN A 91 13.42 5.16 23.87
CA GLN A 91 14.50 6.11 24.17
C GLN A 91 15.83 5.71 23.54
N ALA A 92 16.17 4.43 23.56
CA ALA A 92 17.43 3.91 23.02
C ALA A 92 17.50 3.96 21.49
N HIS A 93 16.34 3.85 20.79
CA HIS A 93 16.27 3.71 19.34
C HIS A 93 15.73 4.93 18.61
N THR A 94 15.42 6.02 19.32
CA THR A 94 14.79 7.21 18.73
C THR A 94 15.55 8.46 19.16
N ALA A 95 16.25 9.10 18.20
CA ALA A 95 17.06 10.29 18.47
C ALA A 95 16.21 11.55 18.76
N GLU A 96 15.13 11.73 18.00
CA GLU A 96 14.21 12.87 18.13
C GLU A 96 12.83 12.38 18.54
N ARG A 97 12.59 12.34 19.85
CA ARG A 97 11.28 11.94 20.39
C ARG A 97 10.25 13.04 20.20
N ASN A 98 8.99 12.65 20.18
CA ASN A 98 7.85 13.58 20.08
C ASN A 98 7.74 14.34 18.74
N THR A 99 8.22 13.72 17.66
CA THR A 99 8.02 14.16 16.28
C THR A 99 7.37 13.03 15.48
N ASN A 100 6.71 13.35 14.37
CA ASN A 100 6.16 12.29 13.53
C ASN A 100 7.27 11.37 12.96
N ARG A 101 8.45 11.91 12.73
CA ARG A 101 9.63 11.11 12.34
C ARG A 101 9.97 10.03 13.36
N SER A 102 9.65 10.25 14.63
CA SER A 102 9.87 9.25 15.68
C SER A 102 8.91 8.06 15.58
N LEU A 103 7.75 8.22 14.96
CA LEU A 103 6.79 7.14 14.72
C LEU A 103 7.15 6.28 13.51
N SER A 104 7.79 6.87 12.51
CA SER A 104 8.02 6.26 11.20
C SER A 104 8.60 4.84 11.24
N PRO A 105 9.68 4.53 11.99
CA PRO A 105 10.21 3.18 12.08
C PRO A 105 9.23 2.19 12.71
N TYR A 106 8.50 2.64 13.73
CA TYR A 106 7.54 1.82 14.45
C TYR A 106 6.29 1.53 13.61
N ILE A 107 5.83 2.50 12.82
CA ILE A 107 4.78 2.30 11.81
C ILE A 107 5.25 1.31 10.76
N SER A 108 6.47 1.48 10.22
CA SER A 108 7.07 0.54 9.28
C SER A 108 7.09 -0.88 9.85
N LEU A 109 7.53 -1.03 11.10
CA LEU A 109 7.55 -2.34 11.76
C LEU A 109 6.15 -2.92 11.96
N ALA A 110 5.18 -2.10 12.42
CA ALA A 110 3.80 -2.53 12.65
C ALA A 110 3.13 -3.11 11.40
N LEU A 111 3.41 -2.54 10.23
CA LEU A 111 2.89 -3.02 8.94
C LEU A 111 3.44 -4.41 8.54
N TYR A 112 4.58 -4.82 9.10
CA TYR A 112 5.26 -6.09 8.82
C TYR A 112 5.30 -7.04 10.02
N MET A 113 4.51 -6.77 11.05
CA MET A 113 4.30 -7.68 12.17
C MET A 113 3.04 -8.54 11.96
N ASP A 114 3.06 -9.73 12.54
CA ASP A 114 1.83 -10.43 12.87
C ASP A 114 1.09 -9.63 13.95
N GLY A 115 -0.22 -9.71 13.93
CA GLY A 115 -1.05 -9.02 14.92
C GLY A 115 -0.91 -9.59 16.33
N PRO A 116 -1.67 -8.98 17.28
CA PRO A 116 -1.69 -9.48 18.64
C PRO A 116 -2.00 -10.99 18.69
N PRO A 117 -1.53 -11.70 19.73
CA PRO A 117 -0.81 -11.16 20.87
C PRO A 117 0.71 -11.07 20.72
N HIS A 118 1.31 -11.67 19.69
CA HIS A 118 2.74 -11.95 19.68
C HIS A 118 3.62 -10.90 19.00
N PHE A 119 3.08 -10.08 18.11
CA PHE A 119 3.81 -8.98 17.43
C PHE A 119 5.16 -9.41 16.83
N LEU A 120 5.20 -10.60 16.23
CA LEU A 120 6.41 -11.11 15.59
C LEU A 120 6.53 -10.55 14.17
N PRO A 121 7.74 -10.20 13.71
CA PRO A 121 7.95 -9.86 12.31
C PRO A 121 7.47 -11.01 11.40
N ARG A 122 6.70 -10.71 10.36
CA ARG A 122 6.20 -11.69 9.39
C ARG A 122 7.30 -12.39 8.62
N THR A 123 8.48 -11.78 8.57
CA THR A 123 9.67 -12.38 7.98
C THR A 123 10.73 -12.65 9.04
N LYS A 124 11.42 -13.78 8.90
CA LYS A 124 12.49 -14.18 9.83
C LYS A 124 13.83 -13.55 9.52
N LYS A 125 13.96 -12.90 8.36
CA LYS A 125 15.19 -12.27 7.92
C LYS A 125 15.03 -10.76 8.01
N GLU A 126 15.86 -10.10 8.81
CA GLU A 126 15.87 -8.65 8.94
C GLU A 126 16.07 -7.93 7.60
N GLU A 127 16.82 -8.53 6.68
CA GLU A 127 17.02 -8.02 5.32
C GLU A 127 15.75 -7.96 4.46
N ASP A 128 14.68 -8.66 4.86
CA ASP A 128 13.37 -8.63 4.21
C ASP A 128 12.43 -7.57 4.84
N LEU A 129 12.85 -6.89 5.88
CA LEU A 129 12.13 -5.76 6.48
C LEU A 129 12.57 -4.42 5.87
N PRO A 130 11.73 -3.36 5.89
CA PRO A 130 12.21 -2.01 5.65
C PRO A 130 13.41 -1.69 6.56
N PRO A 131 14.44 -0.95 6.09
CA PRO A 131 15.65 -0.71 6.89
C PRO A 131 15.38 -0.07 8.24
N ASP A 132 14.41 0.85 8.31
CA ASP A 132 13.97 1.50 9.53
C ASP A 132 13.25 0.52 10.48
N ALA A 133 12.46 -0.41 9.95
CA ALA A 133 11.82 -1.47 10.71
C ALA A 133 12.83 -2.52 11.19
N ALA A 134 13.80 -2.90 10.34
CA ALA A 134 14.84 -3.86 10.70
C ALA A 134 15.66 -3.40 11.90
N ALA A 135 15.98 -2.10 11.98
CA ALA A 135 16.75 -1.50 13.07
C ALA A 135 16.07 -1.64 14.45
N ILE A 136 14.76 -1.85 14.49
CA ILE A 136 13.96 -1.98 15.71
C ILE A 136 13.14 -3.27 15.76
N SER A 137 13.56 -4.31 15.02
CA SER A 137 12.80 -5.58 14.86
C SER A 137 12.45 -6.27 16.18
N SER A 138 13.29 -6.08 17.22
CA SER A 138 13.06 -6.63 18.56
C SER A 138 12.01 -5.89 19.40
N PHE A 139 11.44 -4.78 18.91
CA PHE A 139 10.42 -4.00 19.62
C PHE A 139 9.18 -4.83 19.96
N GLY A 140 8.80 -5.78 19.09
CA GLY A 140 7.65 -6.66 19.30
C GLY A 140 7.68 -7.39 20.65
N THR A 141 8.85 -7.79 21.13
CA THR A 141 9.01 -8.49 22.40
C THR A 141 8.63 -7.65 23.62
N VAL A 142 8.96 -6.36 23.61
CA VAL A 142 8.56 -5.45 24.71
C VAL A 142 7.11 -5.00 24.54
N LEU A 143 6.64 -4.85 23.30
CA LEU A 143 5.26 -4.52 22.99
C LEU A 143 4.29 -5.61 23.45
N GLU A 144 4.59 -6.89 23.22
CA GLU A 144 3.77 -8.04 23.64
C GLU A 144 3.43 -7.96 25.14
N LYS A 145 4.46 -7.74 25.97
CA LYS A 145 4.28 -7.62 27.42
C LYS A 145 3.42 -6.41 27.78
N PHE A 146 3.67 -5.26 27.15
CA PHE A 146 2.88 -4.06 27.42
C PHE A 146 1.43 -4.23 26.96
N TYR A 147 1.21 -4.81 25.80
CA TYR A 147 -0.12 -5.10 25.27
C TYR A 147 -0.95 -5.96 26.23
N GLU A 148 -0.35 -7.03 26.78
CA GLU A 148 -0.99 -7.92 27.75
C GLU A 148 -1.26 -7.20 29.07
N LYS A 149 -0.23 -6.59 29.68
CA LYS A 149 -0.31 -6.03 31.03
C LYS A 149 -1.12 -4.74 31.11
N ALA A 150 -1.08 -3.91 30.09
CA ALA A 150 -1.92 -2.71 29.97
C ALA A 150 -3.32 -3.01 29.41
N ASN A 151 -3.65 -4.28 29.09
CA ASN A 151 -4.92 -4.70 28.52
C ASN A 151 -5.31 -3.87 27.28
N LEU A 152 -4.37 -3.70 26.34
CA LEU A 152 -4.60 -2.88 25.14
C LEU A 152 -5.70 -3.45 24.26
N HIS A 153 -5.89 -4.78 24.20
CA HIS A 153 -7.03 -5.39 23.50
C HIS A 153 -8.37 -4.89 24.05
N GLY A 154 -8.52 -4.90 25.36
CA GLY A 154 -9.75 -4.42 25.99
C GLY A 154 -9.99 -2.92 25.76
N ILE A 155 -8.93 -2.11 25.67
CA ILE A 155 -9.03 -0.69 25.31
C ILE A 155 -9.43 -0.56 23.84
N TRP A 156 -8.79 -1.29 22.92
CA TRP A 156 -9.11 -1.33 21.50
C TRP A 156 -10.60 -1.66 21.25
N GLU A 157 -11.10 -2.73 21.85
CA GLU A 157 -12.49 -3.16 21.68
C GLU A 157 -13.50 -2.08 22.17
N ARG A 158 -13.16 -1.29 23.20
CA ARG A 158 -14.03 -0.20 23.66
C ARG A 158 -14.10 0.95 22.67
N HIS A 159 -12.99 1.24 21.96
CA HIS A 159 -12.90 2.32 20.99
C HIS A 159 -13.17 1.87 19.54
N ARG A 160 -13.39 0.59 19.29
CA ARG A 160 -13.63 0.04 17.95
C ARG A 160 -14.76 0.75 17.19
N ARG A 161 -15.79 1.21 17.92
CA ARG A 161 -16.88 1.98 17.30
C ARG A 161 -16.44 3.35 16.80
N ASP A 162 -15.48 3.98 17.46
CA ASP A 162 -14.95 5.28 17.05
C ASP A 162 -14.15 5.12 15.74
N TYR A 163 -13.34 4.06 15.63
CA TYR A 163 -12.63 3.69 14.43
C TYR A 163 -13.59 3.38 13.27
N GLN A 164 -14.60 2.56 13.51
CA GLN A 164 -15.61 2.23 12.48
C GLN A 164 -16.39 3.48 12.02
N ALA A 165 -16.69 4.40 12.93
CA ALA A 165 -17.35 5.65 12.59
C ALA A 165 -16.45 6.55 11.73
N ALA A 166 -15.14 6.54 11.97
CA ALA A 166 -14.16 7.25 11.14
C ALA A 166 -14.06 6.63 9.73
N GLU A 167 -13.96 5.32 9.62
CA GLU A 167 -13.98 4.63 8.31
C GLU A 167 -15.22 5.01 7.51
N ASN A 168 -16.41 4.89 8.10
CA ASN A 168 -17.66 5.23 7.42
C ASN A 168 -17.70 6.70 6.98
N ARG A 169 -17.11 7.60 7.76
CA ARG A 169 -17.05 9.04 7.46
C ARG A 169 -16.14 9.35 6.29
N TYR A 170 -15.00 8.69 6.21
CA TYR A 170 -13.95 9.02 5.24
C TYR A 170 -13.99 8.17 3.98
N HIS A 171 -14.78 7.09 3.96
CA HIS A 171 -14.89 6.19 2.81
C HIS A 171 -15.26 6.93 1.52
N GLU A 172 -16.36 7.71 1.52
CA GLU A 172 -16.81 8.41 0.32
C GLU A 172 -15.82 9.48 -0.18
N PRO A 173 -15.26 10.37 0.66
CA PRO A 173 -14.24 11.32 0.23
C PRO A 173 -12.99 10.65 -0.37
N LEU A 174 -12.54 9.54 0.22
CA LEU A 174 -11.38 8.79 -0.26
C LEU A 174 -11.68 8.07 -1.58
N ALA A 175 -12.82 7.41 -1.69
CA ALA A 175 -13.27 6.77 -2.92
C ALA A 175 -13.39 7.79 -4.07
N LYS A 176 -13.90 8.99 -3.77
CA LYS A 176 -13.98 10.08 -4.76
C LYS A 176 -12.58 10.56 -5.20
N MET A 177 -11.64 10.72 -4.29
CA MET A 177 -10.28 11.14 -4.61
C MET A 177 -9.60 10.13 -5.53
N VAL A 178 -9.73 8.85 -5.23
CA VAL A 178 -9.23 7.74 -6.05
C VAL A 178 -9.85 7.80 -7.44
N PHE A 179 -11.17 7.80 -7.52
CA PHE A 179 -11.90 7.84 -8.79
C PHE A 179 -11.54 9.05 -9.65
N ASP A 180 -11.46 10.24 -9.06
CA ASP A 180 -11.06 11.46 -9.78
C ASP A 180 -9.62 11.34 -10.33
N THR A 181 -8.73 10.69 -9.60
CA THR A 181 -7.33 10.46 -10.03
C THR A 181 -7.26 9.44 -11.17
N GLU A 182 -7.99 8.33 -11.07
CA GLU A 182 -8.10 7.32 -12.14
C GLU A 182 -8.66 7.91 -13.43
N ILE A 183 -9.72 8.71 -13.32
CA ILE A 183 -10.29 9.43 -14.48
C ILE A 183 -9.24 10.36 -15.10
N TYR A 184 -8.50 11.10 -14.29
CA TYR A 184 -7.48 12.00 -14.80
C TYR A 184 -6.38 11.24 -15.55
N LEU A 185 -5.90 10.15 -14.97
CA LEU A 185 -4.89 9.27 -15.59
C LEU A 185 -5.46 8.45 -16.76
N LYS A 186 -6.80 8.41 -16.92
CA LYS A 186 -7.50 7.54 -17.87
C LYS A 186 -7.09 6.08 -17.71
N ARG A 187 -6.95 5.65 -16.46
CA ARG A 187 -6.46 4.34 -16.06
C ARG A 187 -7.21 3.86 -14.83
N PRO A 188 -7.98 2.76 -14.91
CA PRO A 188 -8.53 2.13 -13.72
C PRO A 188 -7.40 1.45 -12.92
N SER A 189 -7.46 1.54 -11.61
CA SER A 189 -6.57 0.80 -10.75
C SER A 189 -6.74 -0.70 -10.94
N SER A 190 -5.65 -1.43 -10.86
CA SER A 190 -5.59 -2.85 -11.15
C SER A 190 -4.98 -3.63 -10.00
N GLU A 191 -5.67 -4.71 -9.58
CA GLU A 191 -5.13 -5.74 -8.67
C GLU A 191 -4.12 -6.67 -9.35
N TYR A 192 -3.78 -6.41 -10.59
CA TYR A 192 -2.88 -7.28 -11.32
C TYR A 192 -1.59 -7.51 -10.55
N LEU A 193 -1.27 -8.78 -10.29
CA LEU A 193 -0.12 -9.23 -9.51
C LEU A 193 -0.12 -8.82 -8.03
N GLY A 194 -1.29 -8.68 -7.42
CA GLY A 194 -1.43 -8.50 -5.98
C GLY A 194 -1.02 -7.13 -5.46
N ARG A 195 -0.94 -6.11 -6.33
CA ARG A 195 -0.70 -4.73 -5.89
C ARG A 195 -1.88 -4.25 -5.05
N ARG A 196 -1.58 -3.62 -3.93
CA ARG A 196 -2.58 -3.07 -3.02
C ARG A 196 -2.20 -1.67 -2.56
N PHE A 197 -3.22 -0.84 -2.40
CA PHE A 197 -3.13 0.46 -1.78
C PHE A 197 -4.04 0.46 -0.55
N THR A 198 -3.44 0.46 0.63
CA THR A 198 -4.21 0.41 1.88
C THR A 198 -4.03 1.70 2.66
N ILE A 199 -5.15 2.29 3.05
CA ILE A 199 -5.20 3.47 3.90
C ILE A 199 -5.61 2.99 5.29
N PHE A 200 -4.76 3.18 6.28
CA PHE A 200 -5.08 2.91 7.68
C PHE A 200 -5.47 4.19 8.40
N LEU A 201 -6.61 4.13 9.08
CA LEU A 201 -7.03 5.18 10.01
C LEU A 201 -6.56 4.82 11.41
N ASP A 202 -5.87 5.75 12.07
CA ASP A 202 -5.51 5.62 13.48
C ASP A 202 -5.63 6.97 14.19
N PHE A 203 -6.05 6.98 15.47
CA PHE A 203 -6.21 8.21 16.23
C PHE A 203 -4.97 8.57 17.05
N MET A 204 -3.98 7.68 17.16
CA MET A 204 -2.88 7.81 18.10
C MET A 204 -1.69 8.63 17.55
N GLY A 205 -1.80 9.20 16.36
CA GLY A 205 -0.79 10.08 15.76
C GLY A 205 -1.21 11.54 15.67
N SER A 206 -0.39 12.36 15.01
CA SER A 206 -0.67 13.79 14.77
C SER A 206 -1.62 13.97 13.58
N PRO A 207 -2.72 14.72 13.73
CA PRO A 207 -3.65 14.99 12.64
C PRO A 207 -3.07 15.89 11.53
N ASN A 208 -1.93 16.52 11.77
CA ASN A 208 -1.27 17.37 10.78
C ASN A 208 -0.38 16.59 9.82
N GLU A 209 -0.18 15.31 10.07
CA GLU A 209 0.77 14.51 9.34
C GLU A 209 0.14 13.22 8.81
N THR A 210 0.78 12.65 7.83
CA THR A 210 0.45 11.38 7.21
C THR A 210 1.74 10.60 7.06
N ASP A 211 1.73 9.34 7.43
CA ASP A 211 2.84 8.44 7.13
C ASP A 211 2.52 7.60 5.90
N ALA A 212 3.40 7.59 4.94
CA ALA A 212 3.26 6.78 3.75
C ALA A 212 4.44 5.82 3.61
N ARG A 213 4.15 4.59 3.24
CA ARG A 213 5.13 3.52 3.05
C ARG A 213 4.85 2.79 1.76
N ASN A 214 5.90 2.58 1.02
CA ASN A 214 5.89 1.76 -0.17
C ASN A 214 6.88 0.62 0.04
N TYR A 215 6.40 -0.60 -0.05
CA TYR A 215 7.21 -1.79 0.11
C TYR A 215 6.77 -2.91 -0.83
N GLY A 216 7.57 -3.16 -1.87
CA GLY A 216 7.21 -4.12 -2.91
C GLY A 216 5.97 -3.69 -3.69
N ALA A 217 4.96 -4.54 -3.72
CA ALA A 217 3.68 -4.28 -4.38
C ALA A 217 2.67 -3.58 -3.44
N GLU A 218 3.03 -3.33 -2.19
CA GLU A 218 2.14 -2.79 -1.17
C GLU A 218 2.45 -1.31 -0.91
N TYR A 219 1.41 -0.51 -0.94
CA TYR A 219 1.44 0.92 -0.64
C TYR A 219 0.52 1.18 0.53
N TYR A 220 1.08 1.75 1.58
CA TYR A 220 0.37 2.05 2.81
C TYR A 220 0.37 3.54 3.08
N VAL A 221 -0.78 4.05 3.48
CA VAL A 221 -0.92 5.42 3.99
C VAL A 221 -1.58 5.34 5.34
N ILE A 222 -0.93 5.87 6.36
CA ILE A 222 -1.48 5.96 7.71
C ILE A 222 -1.90 7.40 7.93
N VAL A 223 -3.19 7.60 8.20
CA VAL A 223 -3.79 8.91 8.37
C VAL A 223 -4.34 9.05 9.78
N PHE A 224 -4.17 10.24 10.34
CA PHE A 224 -4.62 10.58 11.69
C PHE A 224 -5.70 11.65 11.59
N PRO A 225 -6.98 11.27 11.74
CA PRO A 225 -8.08 12.21 11.57
C PRO A 225 -8.02 13.39 12.55
N ALA A 226 -8.28 14.59 12.06
CA ALA A 226 -8.50 15.74 12.91
C ALA A 226 -9.85 15.66 13.63
N PRO A 227 -10.04 16.37 14.76
CA PRO A 227 -11.30 16.43 15.47
C PRO A 227 -12.44 16.84 14.54
N ASN A 228 -13.59 16.24 14.74
CA ASN A 228 -14.81 16.64 14.07
C ASN A 228 -15.30 17.95 14.70
N THR A 229 -14.71 19.07 14.28
CA THR A 229 -15.24 20.37 14.69
C THR A 229 -16.53 20.61 13.93
N ASN A 230 -17.62 20.91 14.66
CA ASN A 230 -18.94 21.31 14.11
C ASN A 230 -18.89 22.61 13.26
N SER A 231 -17.73 23.02 12.82
CA SER A 231 -17.42 24.29 12.16
C SER A 231 -17.58 24.29 10.64
N GLY A 232 -18.42 23.40 10.10
CA GLY A 232 -18.74 23.44 8.66
C GLY A 232 -17.61 22.98 7.72
N ALA A 233 -16.49 22.48 8.25
CA ALA A 233 -15.48 21.82 7.45
C ALA A 233 -16.06 20.52 6.86
N THR A 234 -15.89 20.34 5.56
CA THR A 234 -16.25 19.07 4.92
C THR A 234 -15.44 17.92 5.55
N PRO A 235 -15.96 16.70 5.65
CA PRO A 235 -15.18 15.55 6.12
C PRO A 235 -13.82 15.41 5.44
N ALA A 236 -13.73 15.75 4.15
CA ALA A 236 -12.48 15.77 3.39
C ALA A 236 -11.42 16.74 3.97
N GLY A 237 -11.81 17.82 4.64
CA GLY A 237 -10.88 18.79 5.24
C GLY A 237 -10.23 18.30 6.54
N ALA A 238 -10.73 17.20 7.11
CA ALA A 238 -10.17 16.59 8.32
C ALA A 238 -9.05 15.57 8.06
N LEU A 239 -8.81 15.23 6.78
CA LEU A 239 -7.70 14.39 6.35
C LEU A 239 -6.79 15.17 5.40
N LYS A 240 -5.51 14.81 5.35
CA LYS A 240 -4.55 15.33 4.39
C LYS A 240 -4.73 14.66 3.02
N MET A 241 -5.84 14.97 2.35
CA MET A 241 -6.24 14.35 1.08
C MET A 241 -5.21 14.54 -0.03
N ASP A 242 -4.47 15.65 -0.01
CA ASP A 242 -3.34 15.93 -0.90
C ASP A 242 -2.21 14.92 -0.72
N GLN A 243 -1.85 14.59 0.53
CA GLN A 243 -0.80 13.61 0.84
C GLN A 243 -1.23 12.19 0.47
N ILE A 244 -2.50 11.84 0.71
CA ILE A 244 -3.04 10.52 0.32
C ILE A 244 -3.03 10.38 -1.21
N ARG A 245 -3.48 11.42 -1.93
CA ARG A 245 -3.44 11.45 -3.39
C ARG A 245 -2.02 11.36 -3.94
N HIS A 246 -1.06 12.06 -3.32
CA HIS A 246 0.35 11.97 -3.67
C HIS A 246 0.85 10.53 -3.64
N THR A 247 0.59 9.82 -2.53
CA THR A 247 0.97 8.41 -2.40
C THR A 247 0.22 7.52 -3.40
N PHE A 248 -1.04 7.83 -3.67
CA PHE A 248 -1.81 7.10 -4.67
C PHE A 248 -1.29 7.32 -6.09
N LEU A 249 -0.81 8.52 -6.42
CA LEU A 249 -0.13 8.77 -7.70
C LEU A 249 1.16 7.94 -7.82
N HIS A 250 1.94 7.78 -6.74
CA HIS A 250 3.08 6.86 -6.74
C HIS A 250 2.64 5.41 -6.98
N TYR A 251 1.56 4.95 -6.31
CA TYR A 251 1.00 3.64 -6.56
C TYR A 251 0.67 3.41 -8.05
N GLU A 252 0.15 4.41 -8.74
CA GLU A 252 -0.19 4.31 -10.16
C GLU A 252 1.02 4.47 -11.10
N LEU A 253 1.99 5.32 -10.77
CA LEU A 253 3.05 5.74 -11.69
C LEU A 253 4.38 4.98 -11.50
N ASP A 254 4.73 4.56 -10.26
CA ASP A 254 5.98 3.85 -10.01
C ASP A 254 6.14 2.59 -10.87
N PRO A 255 5.08 1.76 -11.09
CA PRO A 255 5.19 0.61 -11.98
C PRO A 255 5.51 0.96 -13.42
N LEU A 256 5.05 2.13 -13.89
CA LEU A 256 5.38 2.62 -15.23
C LEU A 256 6.85 3.04 -15.31
N ALA A 257 7.36 3.67 -14.25
CA ALA A 257 8.76 4.03 -14.15
C ALA A 257 9.66 2.78 -14.14
N ASP A 258 9.30 1.74 -13.38
CA ASP A 258 10.03 0.47 -13.35
C ASP A 258 9.99 -0.23 -14.71
N LYS A 259 8.82 -0.28 -15.37
CA LYS A 259 8.65 -0.88 -16.71
C LYS A 259 9.49 -0.18 -17.77
N HIS A 260 9.59 1.13 -17.70
CA HIS A 260 10.28 1.95 -18.70
C HIS A 260 11.61 2.51 -18.19
N PHE A 261 12.25 1.81 -17.24
CA PHE A 261 13.50 2.26 -16.61
C PHE A 261 14.62 2.54 -17.63
N SER A 262 14.73 1.80 -18.73
CA SER A 262 15.71 2.07 -19.77
C SER A 262 15.57 3.46 -20.40
N ALA A 263 14.33 3.94 -20.56
CA ALA A 263 14.06 5.29 -21.05
C ALA A 263 14.37 6.37 -19.99
N ILE A 264 14.18 6.06 -18.71
CA ILE A 264 14.50 6.97 -17.59
C ILE A 264 16.01 7.05 -17.39
N ARG A 265 16.74 5.94 -17.50
CA ARG A 265 18.18 5.87 -17.24
C ARG A 265 19.00 6.86 -18.09
N ARG A 266 18.59 7.16 -19.31
CA ARG A 266 19.25 8.16 -20.14
C ARG A 266 19.26 9.58 -19.54
N LEU A 267 18.43 9.82 -18.50
CA LEU A 267 18.31 11.08 -17.79
C LEU A 267 19.25 11.16 -16.57
N GLU A 268 20.03 10.10 -16.25
CA GLU A 268 20.99 10.08 -15.12
C GLU A 268 21.90 11.32 -15.05
N PRO A 269 22.35 11.92 -16.16
CA PRO A 269 23.16 13.15 -16.09
C PRO A 269 22.48 14.30 -15.34
N LEU A 270 21.14 14.35 -15.32
CA LEU A 270 20.37 15.39 -14.59
C LEU A 270 20.55 15.31 -13.06
N LEU A 271 20.97 14.18 -12.50
CA LEU A 271 21.29 14.06 -11.08
C LEU A 271 22.40 15.03 -10.65
N GLN A 272 23.32 15.37 -11.55
CA GLN A 272 24.38 16.34 -11.24
C GLN A 272 23.82 17.75 -11.03
N ALA A 273 22.79 18.10 -11.77
CA ALA A 273 22.15 19.41 -11.65
C ALA A 273 21.44 19.63 -10.30
N VAL A 274 21.01 18.54 -9.63
CA VAL A 274 20.28 18.62 -8.35
C VAL A 274 21.15 18.36 -7.10
N GLN A 275 22.45 18.15 -7.24
CA GLN A 275 23.32 17.85 -6.08
C GLN A 275 23.28 18.95 -5.00
N ARG A 276 23.10 20.21 -5.39
CA ARG A 276 23.01 21.38 -4.47
C ARG A 276 21.58 21.71 -4.07
N ALA A 277 20.59 21.04 -4.64
CA ALA A 277 19.20 21.27 -4.30
C ALA A 277 18.88 20.77 -2.88
N PRO A 278 17.88 21.34 -2.20
CA PRO A 278 17.46 20.91 -0.87
C PRO A 278 16.58 19.65 -0.93
N LEU A 279 17.01 18.65 -1.69
CA LEU A 279 16.37 17.34 -1.81
C LEU A 279 16.99 16.35 -0.83
N GLU A 280 16.20 15.34 -0.42
CA GLU A 280 16.73 14.16 0.26
C GLU A 280 17.73 13.41 -0.63
N GLY A 281 18.66 12.69 0.01
CA GLY A 281 19.75 12.02 -0.68
C GLY A 281 19.31 11.02 -1.74
N SER A 282 18.17 10.34 -1.50
CA SER A 282 17.56 9.39 -2.44
C SER A 282 17.24 10.01 -3.80
N PHE A 283 16.69 11.22 -3.84
CA PHE A 283 16.37 11.93 -5.10
C PHE A 283 17.62 12.43 -5.84
N LYS A 284 18.75 12.54 -5.14
CA LYS A 284 20.03 12.97 -5.74
C LYS A 284 20.83 11.81 -6.32
N THR A 285 20.45 10.58 -6.00
CA THR A 285 21.15 9.35 -6.41
C THR A 285 20.33 8.41 -7.25
N ASP A 286 19.00 8.57 -7.28
CA ASP A 286 18.08 7.73 -8.05
C ASP A 286 17.28 8.59 -9.04
N ILE A 287 17.64 8.48 -10.33
CA ILE A 287 16.97 9.24 -11.40
C ILE A 287 15.50 8.85 -11.57
N SER A 288 15.14 7.60 -11.28
CA SER A 288 13.75 7.15 -11.40
C SER A 288 12.88 7.80 -10.32
N LEU A 289 13.41 7.97 -9.09
CA LEU A 289 12.72 8.72 -8.03
C LEU A 289 12.51 10.17 -8.44
N LEU A 290 13.57 10.83 -8.89
CA LEU A 290 13.49 12.25 -9.29
C LEU A 290 12.49 12.48 -10.43
N VAL A 291 12.52 11.65 -11.45
CA VAL A 291 11.64 11.74 -12.62
C VAL A 291 10.18 11.49 -12.22
N THR A 292 9.92 10.43 -11.47
CA THR A 292 8.55 10.10 -11.04
C THR A 292 7.97 11.18 -10.14
N GLU A 293 8.76 11.66 -9.17
CA GLU A 293 8.33 12.75 -8.29
C GLU A 293 7.99 14.02 -9.05
N CYS A 294 8.81 14.41 -10.03
CA CYS A 294 8.51 15.57 -10.88
C CYS A 294 7.19 15.41 -11.65
N LEU A 295 6.88 14.20 -12.13
CA LEU A 295 5.62 13.91 -12.81
C LEU A 295 4.44 13.93 -11.82
N VAL A 296 4.58 13.31 -10.65
CA VAL A 296 3.57 13.35 -9.58
C VAL A 296 3.21 14.78 -9.23
N ARG A 297 4.21 15.62 -8.94
CA ARG A 297 3.98 17.05 -8.61
C ARG A 297 3.31 17.81 -9.74
N ALA A 298 3.69 17.56 -10.98
CA ALA A 298 3.04 18.18 -12.14
C ALA A 298 1.55 17.82 -12.23
N ILE A 299 1.20 16.55 -12.00
CA ILE A 299 -0.18 16.08 -11.99
C ILE A 299 -0.95 16.71 -10.82
N GLU A 300 -0.36 16.75 -9.63
CA GLU A 300 -0.98 17.38 -8.46
C GLU A 300 -1.29 18.85 -8.72
N ILE A 301 -0.34 19.60 -9.21
CA ILE A 301 -0.53 21.03 -9.54
C ILE A 301 -1.64 21.20 -10.58
N ARG A 302 -1.76 20.29 -11.55
CA ARG A 302 -2.83 20.32 -12.57
C ARG A 302 -4.21 19.95 -12.00
N THR A 303 -4.27 19.05 -11.06
CA THR A 303 -5.52 18.51 -10.50
C THR A 303 -6.00 19.24 -9.25
N THR A 304 -5.18 20.11 -8.67
CA THR A 304 -5.55 20.91 -7.50
C THR A 304 -6.22 22.22 -7.94
N GLY A 305 -7.28 22.61 -7.21
CA GLY A 305 -8.01 23.86 -7.45
C GLY A 305 -8.97 23.80 -8.63
N SER A 306 -9.51 24.97 -9.01
CA SER A 306 -10.45 25.11 -10.14
C SER A 306 -9.73 25.47 -11.44
N LYS A 307 -10.40 25.35 -12.58
CA LYS A 307 -9.84 25.72 -13.90
C LYS A 307 -9.96 27.22 -14.21
N GLN A 308 -10.11 28.07 -13.19
CA GLN A 308 -10.24 29.54 -13.41
C GLN A 308 -8.89 30.18 -13.74
N PRO A 309 -8.86 31.26 -14.53
CA PRO A 309 -7.62 31.97 -14.91
C PRO A 309 -6.78 32.48 -13.73
N ALA A 310 -7.42 32.87 -12.63
CA ALA A 310 -6.73 33.31 -11.42
C ALA A 310 -5.87 32.19 -10.79
N GLU A 311 -6.25 30.96 -10.97
CA GLU A 311 -5.52 29.78 -10.45
C GLU A 311 -4.35 29.36 -11.34
N GLU A 312 -4.31 29.79 -12.61
CA GLU A 312 -3.14 29.49 -13.45
C GLU A 312 -1.87 30.20 -12.94
N ALA A 313 -2.01 31.40 -12.37
CA ALA A 313 -0.89 32.06 -11.71
C ALA A 313 -0.41 31.32 -10.46
N LEU A 314 -1.33 30.76 -9.67
CA LEU A 314 -1.00 29.93 -8.52
C LEU A 314 -0.31 28.62 -8.94
N ARG A 315 -0.77 27.99 -10.01
CA ARG A 315 -0.11 26.81 -10.58
C ARG A 315 1.29 27.11 -11.10
N ALA A 316 1.46 28.23 -11.81
CA ALA A 316 2.78 28.65 -12.25
C ALA A 316 3.73 28.88 -11.07
N GLN A 317 3.24 29.49 -9.98
CA GLN A 317 4.00 29.67 -8.76
C GLN A 317 4.36 28.29 -8.12
N ALA A 318 3.41 27.37 -8.03
CA ALA A 318 3.65 26.04 -7.48
C ALA A 318 4.68 25.23 -8.29
N VAL A 319 4.66 25.36 -9.62
CA VAL A 319 5.69 24.77 -10.50
C VAL A 319 7.07 25.38 -10.20
N ASP A 320 7.14 26.73 -10.09
CA ASP A 320 8.40 27.41 -9.79
C ASP A 320 8.94 27.02 -8.40
N ASP A 321 8.09 26.91 -7.41
CA ASP A 321 8.46 26.49 -6.06
C ASP A 321 8.94 25.04 -6.03
N ALA A 322 8.30 24.11 -6.76
CA ALA A 322 8.78 22.74 -6.90
C ALA A 322 10.16 22.69 -7.58
N MET A 323 10.37 23.49 -8.61
CA MET A 323 11.69 23.57 -9.28
C MET A 323 12.76 24.12 -8.34
N LYS A 324 12.46 25.14 -7.53
CA LYS A 324 13.37 25.69 -6.52
C LYS A 324 13.71 24.68 -5.42
N GLN A 325 12.82 23.75 -5.14
CA GLN A 325 13.08 22.62 -4.22
C GLN A 325 13.98 21.55 -4.84
N GLY A 326 14.19 21.56 -6.15
CA GLY A 326 15.06 20.64 -6.87
C GLY A 326 14.35 19.66 -7.81
N TYR A 327 13.01 19.71 -7.89
CA TYR A 327 12.22 18.88 -8.81
C TYR A 327 12.26 19.50 -10.22
N ILE A 328 13.43 19.49 -10.81
CA ILE A 328 13.79 20.28 -12.01
C ILE A 328 13.00 19.97 -13.27
N LEU A 329 12.36 18.80 -13.35
CA LEU A 329 11.53 18.40 -14.49
C LEU A 329 10.04 18.74 -14.30
N THR A 330 9.63 19.32 -13.17
CA THR A 330 8.21 19.62 -12.90
C THR A 330 7.61 20.53 -13.97
N LYS A 331 8.33 21.55 -14.42
CA LYS A 331 7.85 22.44 -15.50
C LYS A 331 7.67 21.70 -16.83
N TYR A 332 8.62 20.84 -17.18
CA TYR A 332 8.51 20.01 -18.38
C TYR A 332 7.25 19.13 -18.32
N PHE A 333 7.09 18.38 -17.23
CA PHE A 333 5.92 17.50 -17.07
C PHE A 333 4.62 18.28 -16.97
N TYR A 334 4.60 19.43 -16.32
CA TYR A 334 3.42 20.30 -16.27
C TYR A 334 2.92 20.66 -17.68
N ASP A 335 3.82 21.08 -18.57
CA ASP A 335 3.47 21.40 -19.95
C ASP A 335 3.04 20.14 -20.74
N ALA A 336 3.69 19.01 -20.51
CA ALA A 336 3.40 17.76 -21.17
C ALA A 336 2.03 17.17 -20.75
N VAL A 337 1.66 17.26 -19.46
CA VAL A 337 0.34 16.78 -19.00
C VAL A 337 -0.81 17.70 -19.47
N VAL A 338 -0.57 18.97 -19.77
CA VAL A 338 -1.56 19.83 -20.46
C VAL A 338 -1.90 19.30 -21.86
N ALA A 339 -0.91 18.73 -22.56
CA ALA A 339 -1.13 18.07 -23.83
C ALA A 339 -1.84 16.71 -23.65
N PHE A 340 -1.41 15.92 -22.65
CA PHE A 340 -2.04 14.65 -22.27
C PHE A 340 -3.53 14.79 -21.92
N GLU A 341 -3.94 15.86 -21.27
CA GLU A 341 -5.36 16.11 -20.95
C GLU A 341 -6.26 16.12 -22.20
N LYS A 342 -5.72 16.54 -23.34
CA LYS A 342 -6.44 16.62 -24.63
C LYS A 342 -6.38 15.35 -25.46
N ASP A 343 -5.46 14.45 -25.14
CA ASP A 343 -5.29 13.18 -25.83
C ASP A 343 -6.27 12.14 -25.24
N PRO A 344 -6.98 11.35 -26.04
CA PRO A 344 -7.87 10.30 -25.53
C PRO A 344 -7.13 9.11 -24.89
N VAL A 345 -5.83 8.94 -25.13
CA VAL A 345 -5.06 7.80 -24.59
C VAL A 345 -4.83 7.92 -23.09
N GLY A 346 -4.74 6.76 -22.41
CA GLY A 346 -4.40 6.69 -20.99
C GLY A 346 -2.90 6.85 -20.73
N ILE A 347 -2.57 7.07 -19.45
CA ILE A 347 -1.19 7.31 -19.02
C ILE A 347 -0.24 6.17 -19.40
N ASP A 348 -0.69 4.92 -19.42
CA ASP A 348 0.11 3.75 -19.81
C ASP A 348 0.69 3.88 -21.22
N ALA A 349 -0.12 4.35 -22.15
CA ALA A 349 0.30 4.54 -23.54
C ALA A 349 1.08 5.85 -23.75
N ALA A 350 0.74 6.89 -22.98
CA ALA A 350 1.38 8.20 -23.07
C ALA A 350 2.76 8.25 -22.40
N TYR A 351 3.02 7.38 -21.41
CA TYR A 351 4.16 7.48 -20.49
C TYR A 351 5.52 7.51 -21.22
N VAL A 352 5.71 6.63 -22.20
CA VAL A 352 6.98 6.60 -22.98
C VAL A 352 7.20 7.90 -23.71
N GLY A 353 6.18 8.44 -24.38
CA GLY A 353 6.27 9.71 -25.09
C GLY A 353 6.57 10.90 -24.16
N LEU A 354 6.03 10.86 -22.92
CA LEU A 354 6.37 11.87 -21.89
C LEU A 354 7.87 11.82 -21.53
N LEU A 355 8.46 10.64 -21.46
CA LEU A 355 9.89 10.49 -21.17
C LEU A 355 10.76 10.86 -22.38
N GLU A 356 10.45 10.34 -23.56
CA GLU A 356 11.27 10.52 -24.77
C GLU A 356 11.38 11.98 -25.20
N GLY A 357 10.37 12.79 -24.91
CA GLY A 357 10.38 14.22 -25.17
C GLY A 357 11.34 15.05 -24.31
N ILE A 358 11.92 14.46 -23.24
CA ILE A 358 12.90 15.16 -22.39
C ILE A 358 14.25 15.21 -23.09
N ASP A 359 14.77 16.39 -23.35
CA ASP A 359 16.15 16.63 -23.78
C ASP A 359 17.03 16.88 -22.55
N PRO A 360 17.91 15.95 -22.14
CA PRO A 360 18.71 16.09 -20.93
C PRO A 360 19.57 17.34 -20.91
N LYS A 361 20.18 17.72 -22.05
CA LYS A 361 21.06 18.91 -22.13
C LYS A 361 20.27 20.20 -21.96
N LYS A 362 19.08 20.27 -22.57
CA LYS A 362 18.19 21.42 -22.44
C LYS A 362 17.70 21.58 -21.01
N GLU A 363 17.30 20.49 -20.37
CA GLU A 363 16.82 20.55 -18.97
C GLU A 363 17.97 20.81 -17.99
N GLU A 364 19.17 20.30 -18.21
CA GLU A 364 20.37 20.65 -17.44
C GLU A 364 20.68 22.16 -17.54
N ALA A 365 20.64 22.72 -18.76
CA ALA A 365 20.85 24.14 -18.96
C ALA A 365 19.80 25.01 -18.24
N LYS A 366 18.53 24.59 -18.22
CA LYS A 366 17.49 25.26 -17.43
C LYS A 366 17.75 25.13 -15.92
N ALA A 367 18.10 23.93 -15.45
CA ALA A 367 18.38 23.67 -14.04
C ALA A 367 19.54 24.53 -13.52
N SER A 368 20.56 24.81 -14.34
CA SER A 368 21.69 25.66 -13.97
C SER A 368 21.30 27.12 -13.68
N GLN A 369 20.12 27.57 -14.13
CA GLN A 369 19.58 28.92 -13.89
C GLN A 369 18.69 29.00 -12.64
N ILE A 370 18.41 27.86 -11.99
CA ILE A 370 17.54 27.80 -10.82
C ILE A 370 18.33 28.20 -9.57
N SER A 371 17.84 29.19 -8.85
CA SER A 371 18.28 29.45 -7.47
C SER A 371 17.50 28.55 -6.53
N PHE A 372 18.13 27.47 -6.09
CA PHE A 372 17.48 26.53 -5.19
C PHE A 372 17.14 27.17 -3.84
N ALA A 373 16.06 26.68 -3.20
CA ALA A 373 15.66 27.09 -1.87
C ALA A 373 16.73 26.69 -0.84
N SER A 374 16.78 27.40 0.28
CA SER A 374 17.77 27.15 1.33
C SER A 374 17.38 26.05 2.32
N LYS A 375 16.11 25.63 2.32
CA LYS A 375 15.58 24.61 3.23
C LYS A 375 14.90 23.50 2.45
N THR A 376 15.12 22.28 2.90
CA THR A 376 14.39 21.10 2.44
C THR A 376 12.94 21.20 2.87
N SER A 377 12.01 21.00 1.94
CA SER A 377 10.63 20.73 2.30
C SER A 377 10.55 19.32 2.87
N PRO A 378 9.74 19.06 3.90
CA PRO A 378 9.50 17.71 4.38
C PRO A 378 8.97 16.86 3.22
N GLU A 379 9.58 15.70 2.98
CA GLU A 379 9.04 14.75 2.03
C GLU A 379 7.73 14.18 2.57
N LEU A 380 6.70 14.17 1.72
CA LEU A 380 5.38 13.66 2.07
C LEU A 380 5.36 12.13 2.14
N VAL A 381 6.26 11.49 1.40
CA VAL A 381 6.35 10.04 1.30
C VAL A 381 7.78 9.61 1.53
N GLN A 382 8.02 8.80 2.56
CA GLN A 382 9.27 8.08 2.67
C GLN A 382 9.21 6.87 1.74
N LEU A 383 9.68 7.08 0.51
CA LEU A 383 9.89 5.99 -0.43
C LEU A 383 11.09 5.18 0.07
N SER A 384 10.79 4.13 0.83
CA SER A 384 11.78 3.13 1.16
C SER A 384 12.06 2.30 -0.08
N ARG A 385 12.88 2.81 -1.02
CA ARG A 385 13.44 1.93 -2.03
C ARG A 385 14.43 1.00 -1.36
N PRO A 386 14.25 -0.30 -1.55
CA PRO A 386 15.22 -1.24 -1.09
C PRO A 386 16.57 -0.93 -1.76
N GLU A 387 17.64 -0.88 -0.98
CA GLU A 387 19.00 -0.95 -1.51
C GLU A 387 19.10 -2.11 -2.53
N GLU A 388 20.12 -2.11 -3.39
CA GLU A 388 20.40 -3.19 -4.36
C GLU A 388 20.33 -4.61 -3.75
N ARG A 389 20.47 -4.73 -2.43
CA ARG A 389 20.33 -5.96 -1.65
C ARG A 389 18.91 -6.57 -1.65
N ARG A 390 17.89 -5.86 -2.16
CA ARG A 390 16.49 -6.34 -2.18
C ARG A 390 16.05 -6.75 -3.56
N THR A 391 16.86 -7.56 -4.19
CA THR A 391 16.64 -8.10 -5.54
C THR A 391 15.22 -8.68 -5.72
N LEU A 392 14.71 -9.40 -4.71
CA LEU A 392 13.38 -10.00 -4.77
C LEU A 392 12.25 -8.97 -4.79
N LEU A 393 12.37 -7.92 -3.99
CA LEU A 393 11.38 -6.86 -3.97
C LEU A 393 11.34 -6.07 -5.29
N SER A 394 12.51 -5.83 -5.87
CA SER A 394 12.62 -5.24 -7.20
C SER A 394 12.05 -6.16 -8.28
N ALA A 395 12.23 -7.48 -8.13
CA ALA A 395 11.64 -8.46 -9.03
C ALA A 395 10.10 -8.43 -8.97
N GLU A 396 9.52 -8.42 -7.77
CA GLU A 396 8.07 -8.31 -7.57
C GLU A 396 7.49 -7.01 -8.14
N ARG A 397 8.16 -5.88 -7.91
CA ARG A 397 7.73 -4.58 -8.46
C ARG A 397 7.75 -4.59 -9.99
N ARG A 398 8.78 -5.15 -10.62
CA ARG A 398 8.85 -5.29 -12.08
C ARG A 398 7.74 -6.19 -12.60
N LEU A 399 7.48 -7.30 -11.93
CA LEU A 399 6.41 -8.21 -12.30
C LEU A 399 5.04 -7.52 -12.19
N ALA A 400 4.79 -6.82 -11.09
CA ALA A 400 3.58 -6.01 -10.88
C ALA A 400 3.42 -4.91 -11.95
N ALA A 401 4.51 -4.36 -12.45
CA ALA A 401 4.54 -3.40 -13.55
C ALA A 401 4.38 -4.03 -14.94
N GLY A 402 4.27 -5.37 -15.05
CA GLY A 402 4.17 -6.10 -16.31
C GLY A 402 5.52 -6.38 -16.99
N ASP A 403 6.66 -6.01 -16.37
CA ASP A 403 8.01 -6.36 -16.85
C ASP A 403 8.39 -7.77 -16.38
N ALA A 404 7.76 -8.78 -16.99
CA ALA A 404 8.02 -10.19 -16.68
C ALA A 404 9.48 -10.59 -16.93
N LYS A 405 10.13 -10.01 -17.95
CA LYS A 405 11.53 -10.31 -18.27
C LYS A 405 12.47 -9.77 -17.20
N GLY A 406 12.33 -8.52 -16.80
CA GLY A 406 13.15 -7.92 -15.74
C GLY A 406 12.92 -8.58 -14.39
N ALA A 407 11.68 -8.99 -14.08
CA ALA A 407 11.38 -9.78 -12.90
C ALA A 407 12.08 -11.13 -12.91
N GLN A 408 12.05 -11.84 -14.04
CA GLN A 408 12.73 -13.12 -14.22
C GLN A 408 14.24 -13.01 -13.99
N GLU A 409 14.87 -12.00 -14.58
CA GLU A 409 16.32 -11.76 -14.45
C GLU A 409 16.72 -11.55 -12.99
N LEU A 410 15.96 -10.73 -12.26
CA LEU A 410 16.23 -10.45 -10.84
C LEU A 410 15.94 -11.67 -9.94
N ALA A 411 14.84 -12.38 -10.17
CA ALA A 411 14.53 -13.58 -9.39
C ALA A 411 15.55 -14.69 -9.63
N GLN A 412 16.00 -14.88 -10.89
CA GLN A 412 17.07 -15.82 -11.21
C GLN A 412 18.39 -15.41 -10.56
N GLN A 413 18.73 -14.11 -10.61
CA GLN A 413 19.92 -13.59 -9.92
C GLN A 413 19.88 -13.85 -8.40
N ALA A 414 18.70 -13.73 -7.79
CA ALA A 414 18.53 -14.03 -6.37
C ALA A 414 18.78 -15.51 -6.07
N ILE A 415 18.35 -16.43 -6.94
CA ILE A 415 18.60 -17.85 -6.82
C ILE A 415 20.11 -18.14 -6.98
N ASP A 416 20.71 -17.63 -8.04
CA ASP A 416 22.12 -17.89 -8.39
C ASP A 416 23.07 -17.39 -7.30
N LYS A 417 22.77 -16.23 -6.73
CA LYS A 417 23.56 -15.61 -5.66
C LYS A 417 23.10 -16.00 -4.24
N LYS A 418 22.04 -16.81 -4.11
CA LYS A 418 21.42 -17.18 -2.83
C LYS A 418 21.03 -15.97 -1.97
N ILE A 419 20.49 -14.94 -2.60
CA ILE A 419 20.01 -13.71 -1.96
C ILE A 419 18.56 -13.88 -1.55
N GLY A 420 18.23 -13.57 -0.30
CA GLY A 420 16.86 -13.60 0.23
C GLY A 420 16.23 -15.00 0.30
N ASP A 421 14.91 -15.05 0.42
CA ASP A 421 14.15 -16.30 0.46
C ASP A 421 14.12 -16.96 -0.94
N GLN A 422 14.73 -18.14 -1.04
CA GLN A 422 14.81 -18.88 -2.29
C GLN A 422 13.41 -19.36 -2.77
N GLY A 423 12.52 -19.68 -1.84
CA GLY A 423 11.14 -20.04 -2.18
C GLY A 423 10.35 -18.84 -2.73
N ARG A 424 10.57 -17.64 -2.20
CA ARG A 424 10.01 -16.40 -2.73
C ARG A 424 10.54 -16.10 -4.14
N ALA A 425 11.83 -16.31 -4.39
CA ALA A 425 12.41 -16.18 -5.73
C ALA A 425 11.78 -17.15 -6.73
N LEU A 426 11.58 -18.41 -6.33
CA LEU A 426 10.90 -19.42 -7.14
C LEU A 426 9.43 -19.08 -7.36
N PHE A 427 8.75 -18.51 -6.36
CA PHE A 427 7.38 -18.04 -6.49
C PHE A 427 7.28 -16.94 -7.55
N ILE A 428 8.18 -15.96 -7.54
CA ILE A 428 8.24 -14.91 -8.58
C ILE A 428 8.45 -15.53 -9.97
N LEU A 429 9.35 -16.52 -10.11
CA LEU A 429 9.55 -17.21 -11.38
C LEU A 429 8.30 -17.98 -11.83
N ALA A 430 7.54 -18.53 -10.88
CA ALA A 430 6.27 -19.19 -11.20
C ALA A 430 5.25 -18.18 -11.73
N GLU A 431 5.11 -17.03 -11.09
CA GLU A 431 4.21 -15.95 -11.56
C GLU A 431 4.65 -15.39 -12.92
N VAL A 432 5.96 -15.24 -13.15
CA VAL A 432 6.50 -14.91 -14.49
C VAL A 432 6.09 -15.96 -15.53
N ALA A 433 6.18 -17.25 -15.19
CA ALA A 433 5.75 -18.32 -16.07
C ALA A 433 4.24 -18.27 -16.36
N VAL A 434 3.41 -17.93 -15.35
CA VAL A 434 1.96 -17.66 -15.53
C VAL A 434 1.74 -16.50 -16.51
N ALA A 435 2.42 -15.38 -16.31
CA ALA A 435 2.31 -14.21 -17.19
C ALA A 435 2.69 -14.55 -18.64
N ASN A 436 3.70 -15.40 -18.83
CA ASN A 436 4.17 -15.88 -20.14
C ASN A 436 3.36 -17.08 -20.68
N LYS A 437 2.27 -17.50 -20.00
CA LYS A 437 1.43 -18.66 -20.36
C LYS A 437 2.18 -20.00 -20.42
N ASN A 438 3.29 -20.10 -19.71
CA ASN A 438 4.08 -21.33 -19.55
C ASN A 438 3.59 -22.11 -18.33
N ARG A 439 2.56 -22.94 -18.51
CA ARG A 439 1.91 -23.69 -17.42
C ARG A 439 2.85 -24.66 -16.72
N ASP A 440 3.65 -25.40 -17.48
CA ASP A 440 4.55 -26.41 -16.93
C ASP A 440 5.66 -25.76 -16.10
N GLY A 441 6.21 -24.65 -16.58
CA GLY A 441 7.18 -23.87 -15.82
C GLY A 441 6.59 -23.23 -14.56
N ALA A 442 5.31 -22.80 -14.59
CA ALA A 442 4.62 -22.28 -13.43
C ALA A 442 4.42 -23.35 -12.37
N GLU A 443 3.91 -24.53 -12.78
CA GLU A 443 3.69 -25.66 -11.87
C GLU A 443 4.98 -26.12 -11.19
N ASP A 444 6.05 -26.31 -11.95
CA ASP A 444 7.37 -26.73 -11.43
C ASP A 444 7.91 -25.72 -10.40
N ASN A 445 7.84 -24.42 -10.71
CA ASN A 445 8.35 -23.39 -9.84
C ASN A 445 7.47 -23.19 -8.58
N PHE A 446 6.13 -23.30 -8.66
CA PHE A 446 5.28 -23.29 -7.46
C PHE A 446 5.54 -24.49 -6.55
N GLN A 447 5.74 -25.68 -7.10
CA GLN A 447 6.11 -26.87 -6.32
C GLN A 447 7.45 -26.67 -5.60
N LYS A 448 8.44 -26.12 -6.28
CA LYS A 448 9.75 -25.80 -5.70
C LYS A 448 9.65 -24.70 -4.63
N ALA A 449 8.80 -23.67 -4.86
CA ALA A 449 8.57 -22.60 -3.90
C ALA A 449 8.01 -23.11 -2.57
N ILE A 450 7.04 -24.04 -2.61
CA ILE A 450 6.50 -24.70 -1.41
C ILE A 450 7.58 -25.42 -0.62
N GLN A 451 8.52 -26.09 -1.32
CA GLN A 451 9.59 -26.84 -0.65
C GLN A 451 10.68 -25.94 -0.06
N ALA A 452 10.93 -24.81 -0.70
CA ALA A 452 12.04 -23.91 -0.36
C ALA A 452 11.65 -22.80 0.63
N SER A 453 10.38 -22.35 0.64
CA SER A 453 9.91 -21.31 1.55
C SER A 453 9.26 -21.88 2.81
N ARG A 454 9.32 -21.09 3.88
CA ARG A 454 8.51 -21.28 5.09
C ARG A 454 7.55 -20.12 5.35
N ASP A 455 7.54 -19.14 4.45
CA ASP A 455 6.61 -18.04 4.51
C ASP A 455 5.19 -18.54 4.18
N PRO A 456 4.23 -18.43 5.13
CA PRO A 456 2.86 -18.87 4.90
C PRO A 456 2.20 -18.23 3.69
N ASN A 457 2.60 -17.00 3.36
CA ASN A 457 2.10 -16.28 2.20
C ASN A 457 2.57 -16.94 0.90
N VAL A 458 3.87 -17.18 0.77
CA VAL A 458 4.46 -17.85 -0.41
C VAL A 458 3.91 -19.26 -0.57
N VAL A 459 3.89 -20.03 0.52
CA VAL A 459 3.41 -21.42 0.50
C VAL A 459 1.93 -21.49 0.20
N GLY A 460 1.12 -20.65 0.86
CA GLY A 460 -0.34 -20.65 0.69
C GLY A 460 -0.76 -20.25 -0.73
N TRP A 461 -0.20 -19.19 -1.27
CA TRP A 461 -0.47 -18.78 -2.66
C TRP A 461 0.04 -19.79 -3.68
N SER A 462 1.21 -20.41 -3.44
CA SER A 462 1.70 -21.48 -4.32
C SER A 462 0.70 -22.64 -4.42
N HIS A 463 0.13 -23.06 -3.30
CA HIS A 463 -0.93 -24.08 -3.30
C HIS A 463 -2.20 -23.62 -4.01
N VAL A 464 -2.64 -22.36 -3.84
CA VAL A 464 -3.80 -21.82 -4.56
C VAL A 464 -3.56 -21.84 -6.07
N TYR A 465 -2.39 -21.38 -6.53
CA TYR A 465 -2.07 -21.40 -7.97
C TYR A 465 -1.94 -22.81 -8.54
N LEU A 466 -1.35 -23.75 -7.80
CA LEU A 466 -1.32 -25.15 -8.21
C LEU A 466 -2.73 -25.75 -8.34
N GLY A 467 -3.62 -25.46 -7.38
CA GLY A 467 -5.01 -25.85 -7.49
C GLY A 467 -5.68 -25.34 -8.76
N ARG A 468 -5.46 -24.06 -9.10
CA ARG A 468 -5.97 -23.46 -10.36
C ARG A 468 -5.40 -24.12 -11.61
N ILE A 469 -4.10 -24.44 -11.61
CA ILE A 469 -3.45 -25.12 -12.73
C ILE A 469 -4.03 -26.52 -12.92
N LEU A 470 -4.25 -27.26 -11.82
CA LEU A 470 -4.83 -28.60 -11.85
C LEU A 470 -6.31 -28.59 -12.28
N ASP A 471 -7.10 -27.60 -11.84
CA ASP A 471 -8.46 -27.39 -12.36
C ASP A 471 -8.46 -27.17 -13.88
N MET A 472 -7.53 -26.37 -14.40
CA MET A 472 -7.39 -26.16 -15.85
C MET A 472 -6.88 -27.39 -16.62
N LYS A 473 -6.33 -28.40 -15.91
CA LYS A 473 -5.96 -29.71 -16.46
C LYS A 473 -7.07 -30.75 -16.29
N GLU A 474 -8.22 -30.37 -15.75
CA GLU A 474 -9.34 -31.25 -15.42
C GLU A 474 -9.00 -32.28 -14.31
N GLU A 475 -7.98 -32.01 -13.51
CA GLU A 475 -7.52 -32.87 -12.41
C GLU A 475 -8.13 -32.40 -11.07
N ARG A 476 -9.47 -32.40 -10.99
CA ARG A 476 -10.21 -31.79 -9.88
C ARG A 476 -9.82 -32.33 -8.51
N ASP A 477 -9.66 -33.65 -8.36
CA ASP A 477 -9.33 -34.26 -7.07
C ASP A 477 -7.96 -33.77 -6.55
N ALA A 478 -6.98 -33.63 -7.42
CA ALA A 478 -5.68 -33.06 -7.08
C ALA A 478 -5.77 -31.57 -6.78
N ALA A 479 -6.60 -30.82 -7.51
CA ALA A 479 -6.85 -29.41 -7.25
C ALA A 479 -7.45 -29.17 -5.85
N LEU A 480 -8.43 -29.98 -5.44
CA LEU A 480 -9.02 -29.92 -4.10
C LEU A 480 -7.99 -30.11 -2.99
N GLN A 481 -7.05 -31.06 -3.18
CA GLN A 481 -5.95 -31.27 -2.22
C GLN A 481 -5.07 -30.03 -2.09
N GLN A 482 -4.77 -29.34 -3.21
CA GLN A 482 -3.98 -28.13 -3.18
C GLN A 482 -4.71 -26.98 -2.46
N TYR A 483 -6.00 -26.77 -2.71
CA TYR A 483 -6.77 -25.75 -1.99
C TYR A 483 -6.86 -26.05 -0.48
N GLN A 484 -6.99 -27.32 -0.11
CA GLN A 484 -6.96 -27.71 1.30
C GLN A 484 -5.59 -27.45 1.95
N ALA A 485 -4.50 -27.71 1.22
CA ALA A 485 -3.15 -27.41 1.65
C ALA A 485 -2.92 -25.90 1.80
N ALA A 486 -3.51 -25.08 0.90
CA ALA A 486 -3.47 -23.62 1.02
C ALA A 486 -4.11 -23.12 2.31
N LEU A 487 -5.26 -23.68 2.72
CA LEU A 487 -5.90 -23.36 4.00
C LEU A 487 -5.03 -23.77 5.20
N SER A 488 -4.34 -24.89 5.09
CA SER A 488 -3.46 -25.37 6.17
C SER A 488 -2.20 -24.53 6.31
N ALA A 489 -1.66 -23.99 5.21
CA ALA A 489 -0.43 -23.23 5.20
C ALA A 489 -0.65 -21.72 5.45
N GLY A 490 -1.73 -21.15 4.93
CA GLY A 490 -2.00 -19.72 4.92
C GLY A 490 -3.43 -19.32 5.31
N GLY A 491 -4.19 -20.22 5.95
CA GLY A 491 -5.60 -19.97 6.27
C GLY A 491 -5.88 -18.88 7.31
N ASN A 492 -4.86 -18.36 7.97
CA ASN A 492 -4.91 -17.17 8.80
C ASN A 492 -4.77 -15.85 7.99
N LEU A 493 -4.42 -15.94 6.70
CA LEU A 493 -4.33 -14.83 5.77
C LEU A 493 -5.64 -14.74 4.97
N PRO A 494 -6.42 -13.64 5.12
CA PRO A 494 -7.79 -13.56 4.59
C PRO A 494 -7.89 -13.82 3.09
N GLU A 495 -6.94 -13.34 2.31
CA GLU A 495 -6.96 -13.48 0.85
C GLU A 495 -6.70 -14.93 0.41
N ILE A 496 -5.74 -15.60 1.05
CA ILE A 496 -5.44 -17.02 0.77
C ILE A 496 -6.64 -17.88 1.16
N LYS A 497 -7.21 -17.61 2.33
CA LYS A 497 -8.43 -18.27 2.79
C LYS A 497 -9.56 -18.13 1.77
N ALA A 498 -9.87 -16.90 1.38
CA ALA A 498 -10.94 -16.63 0.42
C ALA A 498 -10.68 -17.28 -0.95
N ALA A 499 -9.43 -17.25 -1.44
CA ALA A 499 -9.06 -17.88 -2.71
C ALA A 499 -9.17 -19.40 -2.66
N ALA A 500 -8.71 -20.03 -1.56
CA ALA A 500 -8.78 -21.46 -1.38
C ALA A 500 -10.22 -21.96 -1.18
N GLU A 501 -11.05 -21.27 -0.38
CA GLU A 501 -12.46 -21.58 -0.19
C GLU A 501 -13.25 -21.50 -1.51
N ARG A 502 -13.00 -20.49 -2.34
CA ARG A 502 -13.56 -20.43 -3.70
C ARG A 502 -13.14 -21.61 -4.55
N GLY A 503 -11.86 -21.96 -4.54
CA GLY A 503 -11.35 -23.12 -5.28
C GLY A 503 -11.93 -24.44 -4.79
N LEU A 504 -12.21 -24.60 -3.50
CA LEU A 504 -12.91 -25.76 -2.96
C LEU A 504 -14.37 -25.84 -3.41
N ALA A 505 -15.06 -24.68 -3.46
CA ALA A 505 -16.46 -24.61 -3.83
C ALA A 505 -16.69 -24.84 -5.33
N GLN A 506 -15.80 -24.32 -6.19
CA GLN A 506 -15.94 -24.38 -7.64
C GLN A 506 -14.57 -24.52 -8.32
N ALA A 507 -14.51 -25.31 -9.40
CA ALA A 507 -13.31 -25.41 -10.22
C ALA A 507 -12.96 -24.05 -10.83
N TYR A 508 -11.66 -23.73 -10.87
CA TYR A 508 -11.19 -22.47 -11.42
C TYR A 508 -11.35 -22.44 -12.94
N GLU A 509 -12.05 -21.43 -13.42
CA GLU A 509 -12.14 -21.10 -14.83
C GLU A 509 -11.41 -19.77 -15.10
N PRO A 510 -10.47 -19.73 -16.08
CA PRO A 510 -9.82 -18.49 -16.43
C PRO A 510 -10.82 -17.47 -16.95
N PRO A 511 -10.66 -16.17 -16.65
CA PRO A 511 -11.55 -15.13 -17.13
C PRO A 511 -11.63 -15.16 -18.67
N ALA A 512 -12.85 -15.06 -19.22
CA ALA A 512 -13.06 -14.98 -20.65
C ALA A 512 -12.27 -13.79 -21.23
N LYS A 513 -11.62 -13.99 -22.37
CA LYS A 513 -10.95 -12.88 -23.05
C LYS A 513 -11.97 -11.78 -23.31
N PRO A 514 -11.66 -10.52 -23.02
CA PRO A 514 -12.47 -9.41 -23.51
C PRO A 514 -12.51 -9.50 -25.05
N GLN A 515 -13.74 -9.52 -25.59
CA GLN A 515 -13.99 -9.51 -27.04
C GLN A 515 -13.59 -8.18 -27.64
#